data_5db5b2374b418e093ec3af574f1fcacc
#
_entry.id   5db5b2374b418e093ec3af574f1fcacc
#
_cell.length_a   1.000
_cell.length_b   1.000
_cell.length_c   1.000
_cell.angle_alpha   90.00
_cell.angle_beta   90.00
_cell.angle_gamma   90.00
#
_symmetry.space_group_name_H-M   'P 1'
#
loop_
_entity.id
_entity.type
_entity.pdbx_description
1 polymer ?
#
loop_
_entity_poly.entity_id
_entity_poly.type
_entity_poly.pdbx_seq_one_letter_code
_entity_poly.pdbx_strand_id
1 'polypeptide(L)'
;HFNFMNCSYNEYHIAETSDYAVDFHKNNPKVKLIKYDGKNLPYQNETFDRIIISHCLEHILSPEEFIQEMMSKLNKGGVLSISLPTDPGLAWRLGRLFIRFFTIKNTYQISGEEFNYMNATEHVNSIFNLISIIRFNYKNSYEEHFYPLRIKMSDFNLFYNVHITKRD
;
A
#
# COMPACT_ATOMS: atom_id res chain seq x y z
N HIS A 1 -2.05 -11.32 3.73
CA HIS A 1 -2.08 -10.42 4.89
C HIS A 1 -2.94 -10.98 6.01
N PHE A 2 -4.19 -11.29 5.72
CA PHE A 2 -5.17 -11.83 6.67
C PHE A 2 -4.64 -13.06 7.48
N ASN A 3 -3.97 -14.00 6.82
CA ASN A 3 -3.44 -15.22 7.46
C ASN A 3 -2.27 -14.97 8.44
N PHE A 4 -1.71 -13.77 8.46
CA PHE A 4 -0.55 -13.40 9.29
C PHE A 4 -0.91 -12.43 10.43
N MET A 5 -2.20 -12.17 10.64
CA MET A 5 -2.63 -11.29 11.73
C MET A 5 -2.63 -12.03 13.06
N ASN A 6 -1.95 -11.48 14.05
CA ASN A 6 -1.86 -12.00 15.42
C ASN A 6 -2.75 -11.22 16.41
N CYS A 7 -3.69 -10.40 15.92
CA CYS A 7 -4.60 -9.62 16.75
C CYS A 7 -6.03 -10.15 16.65
N SER A 8 -6.80 -10.01 17.72
CA SER A 8 -8.25 -10.24 17.70
C SER A 8 -8.95 -9.09 16.96
N TYR A 9 -9.98 -9.42 16.20
CA TYR A 9 -10.85 -8.47 15.52
C TYR A 9 -12.29 -9.01 15.53
N ASN A 10 -13.26 -8.12 15.56
CA ASN A 10 -14.68 -8.49 15.48
C ASN A 10 -15.09 -8.76 14.03
N GLU A 11 -14.69 -7.87 13.13
CA GLU A 11 -14.98 -7.95 11.70
C GLU A 11 -13.73 -7.58 10.89
N TYR A 12 -13.54 -8.25 9.75
CA TYR A 12 -12.50 -7.94 8.80
C TYR A 12 -13.12 -7.70 7.42
N HIS A 13 -12.88 -6.52 6.87
CA HIS A 13 -13.42 -6.13 5.56
C HIS A 13 -12.27 -6.06 4.54
N ILE A 14 -12.52 -6.55 3.34
CA ILE A 14 -11.63 -6.39 2.19
C ILE A 14 -12.39 -5.60 1.14
N ALA A 15 -11.86 -4.44 0.79
CA ALA A 15 -12.30 -3.67 -0.37
C ALA A 15 -11.33 -3.95 -1.54
N GLU A 16 -11.86 -4.39 -2.66
CA GLU A 16 -11.05 -4.87 -3.78
C GLU A 16 -11.66 -4.41 -5.12
N THR A 17 -10.79 -3.99 -6.04
CA THR A 17 -11.20 -3.55 -7.39
C THR A 17 -11.17 -4.68 -8.41
N SER A 18 -10.34 -5.71 -8.19
CA SER A 18 -10.15 -6.85 -9.08
C SER A 18 -11.18 -7.95 -8.85
N ASP A 19 -11.86 -8.39 -9.90
CA ASP A 19 -12.78 -9.54 -9.83
C ASP A 19 -12.08 -10.83 -9.40
N TYR A 20 -10.84 -11.02 -9.81
CA TYR A 20 -10.05 -12.19 -9.41
C TYR A 20 -9.81 -12.25 -7.90
N ALA A 21 -9.43 -11.12 -7.30
CA ALA A 21 -9.21 -11.06 -5.86
C ALA A 21 -10.52 -11.17 -5.06
N VAL A 22 -11.63 -10.66 -5.61
CA VAL A 22 -12.98 -10.89 -5.07
C VAL A 22 -13.29 -12.38 -5.03
N ASP A 23 -13.09 -13.09 -6.12
CA ASP A 23 -13.34 -14.53 -6.19
C ASP A 23 -12.49 -15.36 -5.23
N PHE A 24 -11.24 -14.95 -5.01
CA PHE A 24 -10.33 -15.63 -4.07
C PHE A 24 -10.84 -15.59 -2.62
N HIS A 25 -11.48 -14.49 -2.21
CA HIS A 25 -11.91 -14.29 -0.82
C HIS A 25 -13.38 -14.63 -0.55
N LYS A 26 -14.21 -14.83 -1.57
CA LYS A 26 -15.68 -14.97 -1.44
C LYS A 26 -16.16 -16.08 -0.51
N ASN A 27 -15.34 -17.10 -0.30
CA ASN A 27 -15.71 -18.25 0.55
C ASN A 27 -15.11 -18.19 1.96
N ASN A 28 -14.51 -17.07 2.35
CA ASN A 28 -13.97 -16.92 3.70
C ASN A 28 -15.03 -16.34 4.66
N PRO A 29 -15.58 -17.13 5.60
CA PRO A 29 -16.68 -16.68 6.47
C PRO A 29 -16.27 -15.58 7.46
N LYS A 30 -14.98 -15.35 7.63
CA LYS A 30 -14.43 -14.33 8.54
C LYS A 30 -14.18 -12.99 7.85
N VAL A 31 -14.45 -12.90 6.55
CA VAL A 31 -14.14 -11.73 5.74
C VAL A 31 -15.41 -11.21 5.09
N LYS A 32 -15.71 -9.95 5.29
CA LYS A 32 -16.70 -9.21 4.49
C LYS A 32 -16.00 -8.63 3.27
N LEU A 33 -16.35 -9.13 2.10
CA LEU A 33 -15.76 -8.70 0.85
C LEU A 33 -16.67 -7.68 0.18
N ILE A 34 -16.06 -6.58 -0.28
CA ILE A 34 -16.76 -5.53 -1.02
C ILE A 34 -15.99 -5.26 -2.30
N LYS A 35 -16.70 -5.37 -3.43
CA LYS A 35 -16.20 -4.84 -4.69
C LYS A 35 -16.28 -3.32 -4.64
N TYR A 36 -15.21 -2.66 -5.02
CA TYR A 36 -15.01 -1.24 -4.88
C TYR A 36 -14.52 -0.66 -6.22
N ASP A 37 -14.90 0.55 -6.55
CA ASP A 37 -14.61 1.18 -7.84
C ASP A 37 -13.26 1.93 -7.89
N GLY A 38 -12.49 1.89 -6.81
CA GLY A 38 -11.21 2.59 -6.69
C GLY A 38 -11.33 4.07 -6.32
N LYS A 39 -12.54 4.60 -6.12
CA LYS A 39 -12.76 6.03 -5.83
C LYS A 39 -13.29 6.28 -4.43
N ASN A 40 -14.49 5.79 -4.15
CA ASN A 40 -15.14 6.05 -2.86
C ASN A 40 -15.42 4.75 -2.14
N LEU A 41 -14.88 4.56 -0.95
CA LEU A 41 -15.20 3.42 -0.11
C LEU A 41 -16.67 3.50 0.34
N PRO A 42 -17.48 2.43 0.12
CA PRO A 42 -18.91 2.43 0.41
C PRO A 42 -19.19 2.24 1.91
N TYR A 43 -18.50 2.99 2.75
CA TYR A 43 -18.66 3.00 4.20
C TYR A 43 -18.92 4.41 4.71
N GLN A 44 -19.63 4.48 5.84
CA GLN A 44 -19.80 5.73 6.56
C GLN A 44 -18.46 6.18 7.18
N ASN A 45 -18.38 7.46 7.55
CA ASN A 45 -17.24 7.95 8.29
C ASN A 45 -17.25 7.32 9.72
N GLU A 46 -16.06 7.25 10.32
CA GLU A 46 -15.90 6.71 11.68
C GLU A 46 -16.47 5.28 11.83
N THR A 47 -16.06 4.39 10.94
CA THR A 47 -16.50 2.98 10.91
C THR A 47 -15.42 2.02 11.39
N PHE A 48 -14.15 2.32 11.13
CA PHE A 48 -13.05 1.38 11.36
C PHE A 48 -12.08 1.84 12.44
N ASP A 49 -11.61 0.88 13.24
CA ASP A 49 -10.52 1.12 14.20
C ASP A 49 -9.16 1.02 13.51
N ARG A 50 -9.08 0.28 12.41
CA ARG A 50 -7.86 0.14 11.59
C ARG A 50 -8.16 -0.02 10.12
N ILE A 51 -7.41 0.72 9.30
CA ILE A 51 -7.37 0.55 7.84
C ILE A 51 -5.94 0.19 7.45
N ILE A 52 -5.79 -0.76 6.53
CA ILE A 52 -4.50 -1.21 6.02
C ILE A 52 -4.48 -1.04 4.51
N ILE A 53 -3.48 -0.34 4.01
CA ILE A 53 -3.20 -0.14 2.59
C ILE A 53 -1.82 -0.73 2.31
N SER A 54 -1.76 -1.70 1.41
CA SER A 54 -0.50 -2.35 1.07
C SER A 54 -0.31 -2.37 -0.44
N HIS A 55 0.79 -1.80 -0.91
CA HIS A 55 1.14 -1.74 -2.33
C HIS A 55 -0.01 -1.24 -3.22
N CYS A 56 -0.56 -0.08 -2.88
CA CYS A 56 -1.69 0.52 -3.57
C CYS A 56 -1.44 2.01 -3.87
N LEU A 57 -0.91 2.75 -2.91
CA LEU A 57 -0.82 4.21 -2.99
C LEU A 57 0.12 4.71 -4.09
N GLU A 58 1.10 3.89 -4.49
CA GLU A 58 1.99 4.15 -5.61
C GLU A 58 1.27 4.22 -6.97
N HIS A 59 0.07 3.63 -7.05
CA HIS A 59 -0.76 3.59 -8.27
C HIS A 59 -1.87 4.67 -8.27
N ILE A 60 -2.09 5.38 -7.17
CA ILE A 60 -3.19 6.32 -7.01
C ILE A 60 -2.81 7.70 -7.55
N LEU A 61 -3.61 8.26 -8.47
CA LEU A 61 -3.33 9.56 -9.08
C LEU A 61 -3.39 10.72 -8.09
N SER A 62 -4.31 10.69 -7.12
CA SER A 62 -4.48 11.71 -6.07
C SER A 62 -4.24 11.08 -4.69
N PRO A 63 -2.98 10.78 -4.31
CA PRO A 63 -2.68 10.03 -3.08
C PRO A 63 -3.06 10.79 -1.81
N GLU A 64 -3.00 12.12 -1.83
CA GLU A 64 -3.38 12.95 -0.70
C GLU A 64 -4.88 12.86 -0.40
N GLU A 65 -5.73 13.03 -1.43
CA GLU A 65 -7.19 12.89 -1.31
C GLU A 65 -7.58 11.48 -0.86
N PHE A 66 -6.91 10.47 -1.41
CA PHE A 66 -7.15 9.09 -1.03
C PHE A 66 -6.81 8.82 0.44
N ILE A 67 -5.68 9.32 0.94
CA ILE A 67 -5.33 9.18 2.37
C ILE A 67 -6.35 9.92 3.24
N GLN A 68 -6.79 11.12 2.85
CA GLN A 68 -7.80 11.88 3.58
C GLN A 68 -9.14 11.13 3.65
N GLU A 69 -9.56 10.51 2.55
CA GLU A 69 -10.75 9.65 2.54
C GLU A 69 -10.61 8.49 3.51
N MET A 70 -9.50 7.74 3.48
CA MET A 70 -9.25 6.64 4.40
C MET A 70 -9.25 7.12 5.86
N MET A 71 -8.63 8.26 6.13
CA MET A 71 -8.65 8.87 7.48
C MET A 71 -10.06 9.25 7.94
N SER A 72 -10.94 9.66 7.02
CA SER A 72 -12.33 9.97 7.36
C SER A 72 -13.10 8.72 7.84
N LYS A 73 -12.78 7.54 7.30
CA LYS A 73 -13.42 6.26 7.65
C LYS A 73 -12.95 5.67 8.98
N LEU A 74 -11.86 6.17 9.53
CA LEU A 74 -11.36 5.74 10.84
C LEU A 74 -12.16 6.39 11.98
N ASN A 75 -12.36 5.62 13.04
CA ASN A 75 -12.79 6.12 14.34
C ASN A 75 -11.72 7.05 14.93
N LYS A 76 -12.08 7.90 15.90
CA LYS A 76 -11.13 8.67 16.68
C LYS A 76 -10.14 7.73 17.38
N GLY A 77 -8.85 8.03 17.28
CA GLY A 77 -7.79 7.14 17.77
C GLY A 77 -7.51 5.93 16.88
N GLY A 78 -8.26 5.74 15.78
CA GLY A 78 -8.03 4.68 14.81
C GLY A 78 -6.73 4.89 14.03
N VAL A 79 -6.21 3.82 13.44
CA VAL A 79 -4.89 3.80 12.79
C VAL A 79 -4.97 3.43 11.32
N LEU A 80 -4.45 4.31 10.45
CA LEU A 80 -4.16 4.01 9.06
C LEU A 80 -2.74 3.43 8.96
N SER A 81 -2.62 2.22 8.45
CA SER A 81 -1.34 1.54 8.21
C SER A 81 -1.09 1.44 6.72
N ILE A 82 0.01 2.02 6.26
CA ILE A 82 0.39 2.04 4.83
C ILE A 82 1.73 1.32 4.68
N SER A 83 1.80 0.40 3.73
CA SER A 83 3.04 -0.29 3.32
C SER A 83 3.31 -0.02 1.84
N LEU A 84 4.50 0.49 1.54
CA LEU A 84 4.91 0.93 0.20
C LEU A 84 6.25 0.32 -0.19
N PRO A 85 6.46 0.02 -1.48
CA PRO A 85 7.79 -0.24 -2.01
C PRO A 85 8.60 1.07 -1.99
N THR A 86 9.90 0.99 -1.76
CA THR A 86 10.78 2.16 -1.82
C THR A 86 11.23 2.50 -3.25
N ASP A 87 10.38 2.27 -4.23
CA ASP A 87 10.62 2.60 -5.62
C ASP A 87 10.54 4.14 -5.84
N PRO A 88 11.51 4.79 -6.51
CA PRO A 88 12.69 4.28 -7.20
C PRO A 88 14.01 4.31 -6.39
N GLY A 89 14.01 3.96 -5.12
CA GLY A 89 15.21 3.89 -4.29
C GLY A 89 16.30 2.99 -4.87
N LEU A 90 17.56 3.19 -4.44
CA LEU A 90 18.72 2.49 -4.99
C LEU A 90 18.61 0.96 -4.85
N ALA A 91 18.23 0.46 -3.69
CA ALA A 91 18.05 -0.98 -3.45
C ALA A 91 17.00 -1.58 -4.37
N TRP A 92 15.89 -0.86 -4.58
CA TRP A 92 14.82 -1.27 -5.48
C TRP A 92 15.28 -1.29 -6.96
N ARG A 93 16.04 -0.28 -7.39
CA ARG A 93 16.61 -0.22 -8.73
C ARG A 93 17.57 -1.38 -8.99
N LEU A 94 18.44 -1.70 -8.04
CA LEU A 94 19.35 -2.85 -8.13
C LEU A 94 18.57 -4.18 -8.19
N GLY A 95 17.52 -4.33 -7.37
CA GLY A 95 16.62 -5.48 -7.41
C GLY A 95 15.96 -5.65 -8.79
N ARG A 96 15.45 -4.57 -9.40
CA ARG A 96 14.89 -4.60 -10.76
C ARG A 96 15.92 -4.99 -11.82
N LEU A 97 17.15 -4.48 -11.72
CA LEU A 97 18.22 -4.90 -12.63
C LEU A 97 18.49 -6.39 -12.51
N PHE A 98 18.57 -6.92 -11.29
CA PHE A 98 18.76 -8.35 -11.06
C PHE A 98 17.62 -9.19 -11.67
N ILE A 99 16.37 -8.83 -11.42
CA ILE A 99 15.19 -9.49 -11.99
C ILE A 99 15.24 -9.43 -13.52
N ARG A 100 15.53 -8.27 -14.09
CA ARG A 100 15.64 -8.09 -15.54
C ARG A 100 16.65 -9.04 -16.18
N PHE A 101 17.81 -9.21 -15.60
CA PHE A 101 18.87 -10.03 -16.18
C PHE A 101 18.68 -11.52 -15.95
N PHE A 102 18.14 -11.92 -14.81
CA PHE A 102 18.13 -13.33 -14.39
C PHE A 102 16.75 -14.00 -14.43
N THR A 103 15.67 -13.24 -14.32
CA THR A 103 14.34 -13.82 -14.12
C THR A 103 13.40 -13.60 -15.29
N ILE A 104 13.35 -12.38 -15.84
CA ILE A 104 12.32 -11.99 -16.82
C ILE A 104 12.40 -12.81 -18.10
N LYS A 105 13.61 -12.93 -18.67
CA LYS A 105 13.82 -13.65 -19.93
C LYS A 105 13.47 -15.14 -19.81
N ASN A 106 13.69 -15.72 -18.64
CA ASN A 106 13.53 -17.17 -18.43
C ASN A 106 12.14 -17.56 -17.94
N THR A 107 11.45 -16.67 -17.20
CA THR A 107 10.19 -16.99 -16.50
C THR A 107 8.96 -16.36 -17.14
N TYR A 108 9.04 -15.10 -17.54
CA TYR A 108 7.86 -14.34 -17.98
C TYR A 108 7.78 -14.11 -19.49
N GLN A 109 8.82 -14.45 -20.25
CA GLN A 109 8.90 -14.31 -21.72
C GLN A 109 8.62 -12.89 -22.24
N ILE A 110 8.80 -11.85 -21.39
CA ILE A 110 8.69 -10.45 -21.76
C ILE A 110 10.07 -9.83 -21.97
N SER A 111 10.15 -8.83 -22.83
CA SER A 111 11.39 -8.09 -23.06
C SER A 111 11.73 -7.16 -21.89
N GLY A 112 13.00 -6.78 -21.77
CA GLY A 112 13.40 -5.79 -20.76
C GLY A 112 12.80 -4.41 -20.98
N GLU A 113 12.39 -4.06 -22.22
CA GLU A 113 11.69 -2.82 -22.56
C GLU A 113 10.24 -2.87 -22.08
N GLU A 114 9.53 -3.95 -22.35
CA GLU A 114 8.17 -4.17 -21.86
C GLU A 114 8.11 -4.12 -20.33
N PHE A 115 9.04 -4.77 -19.66
CA PHE A 115 9.15 -4.70 -18.19
C PHE A 115 9.36 -3.27 -17.68
N ASN A 116 10.24 -2.49 -18.30
CA ASN A 116 10.45 -1.10 -17.93
C ASN A 116 9.20 -0.24 -18.19
N TYR A 117 8.52 -0.47 -19.31
CA TYR A 117 7.28 0.25 -19.66
C TYR A 117 6.17 -0.04 -18.64
N MET A 118 5.94 -1.31 -18.30
CA MET A 118 4.96 -1.69 -17.28
C MET A 118 5.24 -0.99 -15.95
N ASN A 119 6.47 -1.05 -15.46
CA ASN A 119 6.83 -0.37 -14.22
C ASN A 119 6.64 1.14 -14.27
N ALA A 120 6.92 1.78 -15.41
CA ALA A 120 6.76 3.23 -15.57
C ALA A 120 5.31 3.67 -15.65
N THR A 121 4.41 2.82 -16.15
CA THR A 121 2.98 3.14 -16.29
C THR A 121 2.19 2.78 -15.04
N GLU A 122 2.62 1.79 -14.28
CA GLU A 122 1.94 1.35 -13.07
C GLU A 122 2.29 2.22 -11.85
N HIS A 123 3.56 2.59 -11.65
CA HIS A 123 4.00 3.39 -10.51
C HIS A 123 3.99 4.88 -10.83
N VAL A 124 2.85 5.54 -10.67
CA VAL A 124 2.69 6.98 -10.93
C VAL A 124 3.28 7.86 -9.83
N ASN A 125 3.42 7.33 -8.61
CA ASN A 125 4.01 8.05 -7.49
C ASN A 125 5.32 7.42 -7.04
N SER A 126 6.36 8.26 -6.87
CA SER A 126 7.60 7.85 -6.23
C SER A 126 7.45 7.78 -4.72
N ILE A 127 8.21 6.91 -4.06
CA ILE A 127 8.26 6.84 -2.60
C ILE A 127 8.63 8.18 -1.96
N PHE A 128 9.51 8.97 -2.60
CA PHE A 128 9.95 10.28 -2.08
C PHE A 128 8.79 11.27 -2.01
N ASN A 129 7.91 11.28 -3.03
CA ASN A 129 6.73 12.12 -3.04
C ASN A 129 5.74 11.70 -1.95
N LEU A 130 5.47 10.39 -1.85
CA LEU A 130 4.53 9.83 -0.86
C LEU A 130 4.98 10.10 0.57
N ILE A 131 6.26 9.90 0.88
CA ILE A 131 6.84 10.23 2.19
C ILE A 131 6.67 11.73 2.49
N SER A 132 6.91 12.59 1.51
CA SER A 132 6.78 14.04 1.70
C SER A 132 5.34 14.46 1.99
N ILE A 133 4.37 13.92 1.27
CA ILE A 133 2.93 14.14 1.49
C ILE A 133 2.54 13.69 2.91
N ILE A 134 2.92 12.48 3.30
CA ILE A 134 2.57 11.91 4.61
C ILE A 134 3.19 12.73 5.74
N ARG A 135 4.48 13.05 5.66
CA ARG A 135 5.19 13.81 6.69
C ARG A 135 4.66 15.23 6.84
N PHE A 136 4.26 15.87 5.73
CA PHE A 136 3.71 17.23 5.76
C PHE A 136 2.32 17.26 6.41
N ASN A 137 1.41 16.40 5.95
CA ASN A 137 0.00 16.43 6.38
C ASN A 137 -0.23 15.84 7.77
N TYR A 138 0.62 14.87 8.20
CA TYR A 138 0.43 14.11 9.44
C TYR A 138 1.57 14.30 10.45
N LYS A 139 2.24 15.43 10.43
CA LYS A 139 3.51 15.76 11.09
C LYS A 139 3.67 15.28 12.53
N ASN A 140 2.61 15.21 13.31
CA ASN A 140 2.66 14.83 14.73
C ASN A 140 1.90 13.54 15.06
N SER A 141 1.40 12.83 14.05
CA SER A 141 0.49 11.69 14.23
C SER A 141 0.91 10.45 13.46
N TYR A 142 2.15 10.36 12.99
CA TYR A 142 2.66 9.19 12.30
C TYR A 142 3.87 8.58 12.99
N GLU A 143 4.04 7.27 12.80
CA GLU A 143 5.22 6.48 13.12
C GLU A 143 5.67 5.75 11.85
N GLU A 144 6.96 5.85 11.49
CA GLU A 144 7.49 5.30 10.24
C GLU A 144 8.61 4.28 10.48
N HIS A 145 8.63 3.25 9.63
CA HIS A 145 9.60 2.17 9.67
C HIS A 145 10.10 1.84 8.27
N PHE A 146 11.37 1.51 8.16
CA PHE A 146 12.04 1.12 6.92
C PHE A 146 12.56 -0.30 7.03
N TYR A 147 12.36 -1.12 6.02
CA TYR A 147 12.77 -2.53 6.01
C TYR A 147 13.54 -2.89 4.74
N PRO A 148 14.51 -3.83 4.80
CA PRO A 148 14.88 -4.65 5.98
C PRO A 148 15.88 -4.00 6.94
N LEU A 149 16.66 -2.98 6.51
CA LEU A 149 17.83 -2.48 7.26
C LEU A 149 17.48 -1.56 8.44
N ARG A 150 16.23 -1.09 8.54
CA ARG A 150 15.73 -0.17 9.59
C ARG A 150 16.46 1.19 9.64
N ILE A 151 17.15 1.54 8.58
CA ILE A 151 17.78 2.86 8.39
C ILE A 151 16.72 3.79 7.80
N LYS A 152 16.56 5.00 8.33
CA LYS A 152 15.55 5.97 7.84
C LYS A 152 15.93 6.60 6.49
N MET A 153 16.25 5.76 5.51
CA MET A 153 16.60 6.12 4.13
C MET A 153 15.95 5.15 3.15
N SER A 154 15.16 5.68 2.23
CA SER A 154 14.45 4.88 1.22
C SER A 154 15.40 4.14 0.29
N ASP A 155 16.56 4.74 -0.05
CA ASP A 155 17.51 4.18 -0.99
C ASP A 155 18.09 2.83 -0.58
N PHE A 156 18.23 2.58 0.73
CA PHE A 156 18.84 1.36 1.26
C PHE A 156 17.83 0.32 1.74
N ASN A 157 16.55 0.63 1.66
CA ASN A 157 15.48 -0.28 2.07
C ASN A 157 14.61 -0.67 0.88
N LEU A 158 13.81 -1.73 1.05
CA LEU A 158 12.87 -2.24 0.04
C LEU A 158 11.44 -1.81 0.34
N PHE A 159 11.13 -1.59 1.62
CA PHE A 159 9.78 -1.25 2.06
C PHE A 159 9.80 -0.09 3.05
N TYR A 160 8.81 0.77 2.92
CA TYR A 160 8.46 1.82 3.85
C TYR A 160 7.10 1.54 4.43
N ASN A 161 7.02 1.47 5.75
CA ASN A 161 5.76 1.28 6.48
C ASN A 161 5.51 2.50 7.36
N VAL A 162 4.28 2.97 7.36
CA VAL A 162 3.87 4.10 8.21
C VAL A 162 2.52 3.81 8.86
N HIS A 163 2.40 4.20 10.11
CA HIS A 163 1.16 4.15 10.88
C HIS A 163 0.75 5.57 11.23
N ILE A 164 -0.43 5.99 10.78
CA ILE A 164 -0.98 7.33 11.02
C ILE A 164 -2.16 7.18 11.96
N THR A 165 -2.10 7.82 13.13
CA THR A 165 -3.20 7.82 14.10
C THR A 165 -4.13 9.00 13.86
N LYS A 166 -5.43 8.74 13.70
CA LYS A 166 -6.46 9.79 13.61
C LYS A 166 -6.55 10.50 14.95
N ARG A 167 -6.29 11.79 14.93
CA ARG A 167 -6.51 12.68 16.09
C ARG A 167 -7.93 13.26 16.06
N ASP A 168 -8.35 13.80 17.17
CA ASP A 168 -9.60 14.55 17.32
C ASP A 168 -9.64 15.77 16.41
#